data_52ad0504745d3cdda822d7eebea8e7b9
#
_entry.id   52ad0504745d3cdda822d7eebea8e7b9
#
_cell.length_a   1.000
_cell.length_b   1.000
_cell.length_c   1.000
_cell.angle_alpha   90.00
_cell.angle_beta   90.00
_cell.angle_gamma   90.00
#
_symmetry.space_group_name_H-M   'P 1'
#
loop_
_entity.id
_entity.type
_entity.pdbx_description
1 polymer ?
#
loop_
_entity_poly.entity_id
_entity_poly.type
_entity_poly.pdbx_seq_one_letter_code
_entity_poly.pdbx_strand_id
1 'polypeptide(L)'
;GTEYFFSDLHGEHKGFSELMNGASGVIREKIRIQFQDVLTNPQQNQLANLIYDPVKVLSLMHEYGRDTNEWMKNTIFYLTQLCRSVSAKYSRVHVRSKIPHEYDYLMEELLYPGQDEGRLEYGSSIIEAVVSSGLADTFIPQFCKLIRSLTMDWIHVIGDIFDRGPRPDRIMEELIEYGDVDIQWGNHDISWMGAAC
;
A
#
# COMPACT_ATOMS: atom_id res chain seq x y z
N GLY A 1 -15.68 -6.48 1.80
CA GLY A 1 -14.66 -5.44 1.77
C GLY A 1 -14.21 -5.05 3.17
N THR A 2 -13.14 -4.31 3.25
CA THR A 2 -12.65 -3.72 4.49
C THR A 2 -12.92 -2.22 4.43
N GLU A 3 -13.78 -1.72 5.34
CA GLU A 3 -14.17 -0.32 5.40
C GLU A 3 -13.52 0.34 6.62
N TYR A 4 -13.05 1.57 6.44
CA TYR A 4 -12.41 2.36 7.47
C TYR A 4 -13.24 3.58 7.80
N PHE A 5 -13.40 3.86 9.08
CA PHE A 5 -14.16 4.98 9.60
C PHE A 5 -13.20 5.92 10.33
N PHE A 6 -13.16 7.16 9.92
CA PHE A 6 -12.38 8.24 10.54
C PHE A 6 -13.30 9.34 11.03
N SER A 7 -13.03 9.86 12.21
CA SER A 7 -13.69 11.05 12.76
C SER A 7 -12.64 11.96 13.39
N ASP A 8 -13.00 13.22 13.59
CA ASP A 8 -12.19 14.18 14.36
C ASP A 8 -10.74 14.31 13.85
N LEU A 9 -10.55 14.37 12.55
CA LEU A 9 -9.24 14.48 11.91
C LEU A 9 -8.57 15.83 12.19
N HIS A 10 -9.37 16.89 12.28
CA HIS A 10 -8.95 18.22 12.72
C HIS A 10 -7.64 18.74 12.10
N GLY A 11 -7.37 18.43 10.83
CA GLY A 11 -6.16 18.84 10.14
C GLY A 11 -4.88 18.14 10.57
N GLU A 12 -4.97 17.08 11.38
CA GLU A 12 -3.82 16.28 11.84
C GLU A 12 -3.37 15.29 10.77
N HIS A 13 -2.89 15.84 9.63
CA HIS A 13 -2.50 15.08 8.44
C HIS A 13 -1.50 13.96 8.73
N LYS A 14 -0.49 14.19 9.59
CA LYS A 14 0.53 13.18 9.86
C LYS A 14 -0.07 11.91 10.46
N GLY A 15 -0.92 12.05 11.48
CA GLY A 15 -1.60 10.91 12.10
C GLY A 15 -2.54 10.20 11.14
N PHE A 16 -3.28 10.97 10.32
CA PHE A 16 -4.15 10.42 9.29
C PHE A 16 -3.36 9.62 8.24
N SER A 17 -2.30 10.19 7.68
CA SER A 17 -1.44 9.53 6.69
C SER A 17 -0.79 8.25 7.25
N GLU A 18 -0.38 8.27 8.53
CA GLU A 18 0.14 7.08 9.22
C GLU A 18 -0.90 5.95 9.29
N LEU A 19 -2.15 6.26 9.62
CA LEU A 19 -3.25 5.29 9.65
C LEU A 19 -3.57 4.76 8.25
N MET A 20 -3.63 5.63 7.26
CA MET A 20 -3.89 5.27 5.86
C MET A 20 -2.82 4.32 5.32
N ASN A 21 -1.56 4.68 5.45
CA ASN A 21 -0.45 3.87 4.94
C ASN A 21 -0.30 2.52 5.65
N GLY A 22 -0.56 2.47 6.95
CA GLY A 22 -0.49 1.25 7.76
C GLY A 22 -1.72 0.35 7.63
N ALA A 23 -2.79 0.82 6.96
CA ALA A 23 -4.09 0.15 6.94
C ALA A 23 -4.50 -0.32 8.35
N SER A 24 -4.33 0.56 9.34
CA SER A 24 -4.66 0.34 10.78
C SER A 24 -4.14 -1.00 11.34
N GLY A 25 -2.97 -1.46 10.87
CA GLY A 25 -2.36 -2.70 11.33
C GLY A 25 -2.80 -3.98 10.61
N VAL A 26 -3.80 -3.92 9.73
CA VAL A 26 -4.26 -5.10 8.96
C VAL A 26 -3.14 -5.72 8.13
N ILE A 27 -2.30 -4.89 7.50
CA ILE A 27 -1.16 -5.37 6.72
C ILE A 27 -0.18 -6.15 7.60
N ARG A 28 0.13 -5.66 8.82
CA ARG A 28 1.01 -6.34 9.77
C ARG A 28 0.46 -7.71 10.16
N GLU A 29 -0.84 -7.79 10.44
CA GLU A 29 -1.49 -9.05 10.80
C GLU A 29 -1.49 -10.05 9.63
N LYS A 30 -1.73 -9.60 8.41
CA LYS A 30 -1.64 -10.44 7.22
C LYS A 30 -0.22 -10.98 7.00
N ILE A 31 0.81 -10.14 7.16
CA ILE A 31 2.22 -10.55 7.10
C ILE A 31 2.50 -11.61 8.16
N ARG A 32 2.07 -11.37 9.40
CA ARG A 32 2.26 -12.31 10.51
C ARG A 32 1.64 -13.67 10.20
N ILE A 33 0.39 -13.70 9.77
CA ILE A 33 -0.31 -14.96 9.47
C ILE A 33 0.34 -15.70 8.29
N GLN A 34 0.72 -14.99 7.25
CA GLN A 34 1.21 -15.61 6.02
C GLN A 34 2.66 -16.06 6.10
N PHE A 35 3.50 -15.36 6.87
CA PHE A 35 4.94 -15.57 6.88
C PHE A 35 5.51 -15.97 8.24
N GLN A 36 4.69 -16.37 9.22
CA GLN A 36 5.12 -16.73 10.57
C GLN A 36 6.19 -17.85 10.60
N ASP A 37 6.11 -18.80 9.66
CA ASP A 37 7.03 -19.94 9.57
C ASP A 37 8.21 -19.71 8.61
N VAL A 38 8.25 -18.56 7.93
CA VAL A 38 9.23 -18.24 6.89
C VAL A 38 10.09 -17.04 7.25
N LEU A 39 9.49 -16.01 7.84
CA LEU A 39 10.15 -14.75 8.21
C LEU A 39 10.23 -14.62 9.73
N THR A 40 11.40 -14.20 10.20
CA THR A 40 11.57 -13.79 11.61
C THR A 40 10.76 -12.52 11.92
N ASN A 41 10.43 -12.27 13.17
CA ASN A 41 9.71 -11.06 13.57
C ASN A 41 10.37 -9.75 13.08
N PRO A 42 11.70 -9.57 13.13
CA PRO A 42 12.35 -8.39 12.54
C PRO A 42 12.13 -8.27 11.04
N GLN A 43 12.16 -9.37 10.29
CA GLN A 43 11.92 -9.38 8.84
C GLN A 43 10.45 -9.06 8.51
N GLN A 44 9.50 -9.59 9.27
CA GLN A 44 8.08 -9.25 9.14
C GLN A 44 7.84 -7.75 9.39
N ASN A 45 8.48 -7.19 10.43
CA ASN A 45 8.42 -5.76 10.72
C ASN A 45 9.06 -4.92 9.61
N GLN A 46 10.18 -5.37 9.04
CA GLN A 46 10.82 -4.69 7.92
C GLN A 46 9.93 -4.67 6.69
N LEU A 47 9.31 -5.79 6.34
CA LEU A 47 8.36 -5.88 5.23
C LEU A 47 7.13 -4.99 5.44
N ALA A 48 6.58 -4.96 6.66
CA ALA A 48 5.48 -4.07 7.00
C ALA A 48 5.87 -2.59 6.90
N ASN A 49 7.05 -2.21 7.40
CA ASN A 49 7.54 -0.84 7.30
C ASN A 49 7.82 -0.43 5.84
N LEU A 50 8.31 -1.35 5.01
CA LEU A 50 8.50 -1.12 3.58
C LEU A 50 7.15 -0.84 2.88
N ILE A 51 6.12 -1.61 3.19
CA ILE A 51 4.78 -1.37 2.61
C ILE A 51 4.20 -0.04 3.09
N TYR A 52 4.46 0.33 4.33
CA TYR A 52 4.03 1.59 4.94
C TYR A 52 4.72 2.81 4.30
N ASP A 53 6.05 2.81 4.21
CA ASP A 53 6.85 3.92 3.66
C ASP A 53 8.00 3.37 2.79
N PRO A 54 7.69 2.96 1.55
CA PRO A 54 8.68 2.33 0.68
C PRO A 54 9.84 3.24 0.32
N VAL A 55 9.59 4.54 0.13
CA VAL A 55 10.64 5.50 -0.25
C VAL A 55 11.68 5.63 0.85
N LYS A 56 11.23 5.79 2.09
CA LYS A 56 12.12 5.90 3.25
C LYS A 56 12.91 4.61 3.49
N VAL A 57 12.24 3.45 3.41
CA VAL A 57 12.93 2.17 3.67
C VAL A 57 13.95 1.88 2.58
N LEU A 58 13.63 2.10 1.29
CA LEU A 58 14.58 1.94 0.20
C LEU A 58 15.78 2.87 0.35
N SER A 59 15.56 4.17 0.65
CA SER A 59 16.65 5.11 0.93
C SER A 59 17.58 4.62 2.04
N LEU A 60 17.03 4.12 3.15
CA LEU A 60 17.83 3.57 4.24
C LEU A 60 18.60 2.30 3.81
N MET A 61 17.98 1.42 3.03
CA MET A 61 18.65 0.22 2.53
C MET A 61 19.83 0.57 1.63
N HIS A 62 19.67 1.56 0.74
CA HIS A 62 20.76 2.10 -0.09
C HIS A 62 21.88 2.73 0.76
N GLU A 63 21.53 3.59 1.72
CA GLU A 63 22.49 4.26 2.60
C GLU A 63 23.37 3.27 3.37
N TYR A 64 22.79 2.15 3.82
CA TYR A 64 23.50 1.11 4.57
C TYR A 64 24.07 -0.01 3.68
N GLY A 65 23.94 0.08 2.34
CA GLY A 65 24.42 -0.93 1.40
C GLY A 65 23.77 -2.32 1.60
N ARG A 66 22.50 -2.34 2.03
CA ARG A 66 21.73 -3.56 2.31
C ARG A 66 20.74 -3.91 1.21
N ASP A 67 20.65 -3.12 0.18
CA ASP A 67 19.79 -3.25 -1.01
C ASP A 67 20.38 -4.21 -2.05
N THR A 68 20.89 -5.35 -1.60
CA THR A 68 21.47 -6.35 -2.47
C THR A 68 20.42 -6.90 -3.45
N ASN A 69 20.88 -7.37 -4.62
CA ASN A 69 20.00 -8.01 -5.61
C ASN A 69 19.18 -9.16 -4.98
N GLU A 70 19.78 -9.91 -4.07
CA GLU A 70 19.08 -10.99 -3.36
C GLU A 70 17.98 -10.44 -2.46
N TRP A 71 18.25 -9.37 -1.71
CA TRP A 71 17.24 -8.71 -0.88
C TRP A 71 16.09 -8.18 -1.72
N MET A 72 16.38 -7.53 -2.86
CA MET A 72 15.36 -7.01 -3.78
C MET A 72 14.48 -8.13 -4.34
N LYS A 73 15.10 -9.25 -4.80
CA LYS A 73 14.38 -10.43 -5.31
C LYS A 73 13.44 -11.01 -4.25
N ASN A 74 13.96 -11.24 -3.04
CA ASN A 74 13.18 -11.77 -1.94
C ASN A 74 12.04 -10.80 -1.54
N THR A 75 12.31 -9.51 -1.54
CA THR A 75 11.31 -8.47 -1.27
C THR A 75 10.17 -8.51 -2.28
N ILE A 76 10.48 -8.50 -3.58
CA ILE A 76 9.45 -8.58 -4.64
C ILE A 76 8.66 -9.91 -4.53
N PHE A 77 9.34 -11.00 -4.22
CA PHE A 77 8.67 -12.29 -4.00
C PHE A 77 7.67 -12.23 -2.84
N TYR A 78 8.06 -11.71 -1.67
CA TYR A 78 7.15 -11.60 -0.51
C TYR A 78 6.02 -10.61 -0.76
N LEU A 79 6.28 -9.49 -1.42
CA LEU A 79 5.24 -8.54 -1.84
C LEU A 79 4.24 -9.21 -2.79
N THR A 80 4.73 -10.01 -3.75
CA THR A 80 3.88 -10.77 -4.67
C THR A 80 2.96 -11.74 -3.92
N GLN A 81 3.51 -12.52 -2.99
CA GLN A 81 2.73 -13.48 -2.19
C GLN A 81 1.67 -12.76 -1.35
N LEU A 82 2.04 -11.67 -0.68
CA LEU A 82 1.11 -10.88 0.13
C LEU A 82 0.02 -10.25 -0.76
N CYS A 83 0.39 -9.70 -1.91
CA CYS A 83 -0.56 -9.10 -2.84
C CYS A 83 -1.57 -10.14 -3.36
N ARG A 84 -1.14 -11.37 -3.67
CA ARG A 84 -2.06 -12.48 -4.01
C ARG A 84 -3.06 -12.75 -2.89
N SER A 85 -2.60 -12.74 -1.62
CA SER A 85 -3.46 -12.96 -0.46
C SER A 85 -4.49 -11.84 -0.28
N VAL A 86 -4.09 -10.58 -0.40
CA VAL A 86 -5.03 -9.44 -0.26
C VAL A 86 -5.96 -9.31 -1.46
N SER A 87 -5.51 -9.70 -2.66
CA SER A 87 -6.30 -9.62 -3.89
C SER A 87 -7.30 -10.76 -4.07
N ALA A 88 -7.17 -11.85 -3.31
CA ALA A 88 -8.01 -13.05 -3.47
C ALA A 88 -9.51 -12.81 -3.32
N LYS A 89 -9.92 -11.74 -2.63
CA LYS A 89 -11.32 -11.33 -2.46
C LYS A 89 -11.90 -10.55 -3.65
N TYR A 90 -11.06 -10.16 -4.62
CA TYR A 90 -11.46 -9.31 -5.75
C TYR A 90 -11.48 -10.08 -7.08
N SER A 91 -12.24 -9.55 -8.03
CA SER A 91 -12.14 -9.98 -9.43
C SER A 91 -10.81 -9.52 -10.04
N ARG A 92 -10.32 -10.27 -11.04
CA ARG A 92 -9.10 -9.87 -11.79
C ARG A 92 -9.22 -8.48 -12.41
N VAL A 93 -10.41 -8.13 -12.91
CA VAL A 93 -10.68 -6.82 -13.50
C VAL A 93 -10.50 -5.70 -12.47
N HIS A 94 -10.99 -5.90 -11.24
CA HIS A 94 -10.80 -4.93 -10.17
C HIS A 94 -9.34 -4.76 -9.78
N VAL A 95 -8.60 -5.86 -9.62
CA VAL A 95 -7.16 -5.80 -9.30
C VAL A 95 -6.41 -5.06 -10.42
N ARG A 96 -6.68 -5.41 -11.66
CA ARG A 96 -6.04 -4.79 -12.84
C ARG A 96 -6.29 -3.28 -12.89
N SER A 97 -7.49 -2.81 -12.56
CA SER A 97 -7.80 -1.36 -12.56
C SER A 97 -7.01 -0.55 -11.52
N LYS A 98 -6.43 -1.21 -10.52
CA LYS A 98 -5.58 -0.59 -9.50
C LYS A 98 -4.07 -0.69 -9.81
N ILE A 99 -3.67 -1.50 -10.79
CA ILE A 99 -2.27 -1.64 -11.21
C ILE A 99 -1.88 -0.43 -12.08
N PRO A 100 -0.71 0.20 -11.83
CA PRO A 100 -0.20 1.24 -12.69
C PRO A 100 0.05 0.72 -14.11
N HIS A 101 -0.38 1.47 -15.13
CA HIS A 101 -0.36 1.02 -16.53
C HIS A 101 1.04 0.63 -17.04
N GLU A 102 2.08 1.28 -16.54
CA GLU A 102 3.47 0.98 -16.89
C GLU A 102 3.97 -0.39 -16.40
N TYR A 103 3.31 -0.95 -15.37
CA TYR A 103 3.68 -2.24 -14.76
C TYR A 103 2.59 -3.30 -14.90
N ASP A 104 1.52 -3.05 -15.65
CA ASP A 104 0.35 -3.91 -15.71
C ASP A 104 0.72 -5.35 -16.10
N TYR A 105 1.51 -5.51 -17.16
CA TYR A 105 1.95 -6.82 -17.63
C TYR A 105 2.78 -7.57 -16.58
N LEU A 106 3.82 -6.91 -16.02
CA LEU A 106 4.73 -7.55 -15.06
C LEU A 106 4.00 -7.97 -13.77
N MET A 107 3.15 -7.09 -13.25
CA MET A 107 2.39 -7.37 -12.03
C MET A 107 1.32 -8.44 -12.27
N GLU A 108 0.61 -8.42 -13.40
CA GLU A 108 -0.37 -9.46 -13.72
C GLU A 108 0.26 -10.86 -13.82
N GLU A 109 1.40 -10.98 -14.52
CA GLU A 109 2.12 -12.25 -14.62
C GLU A 109 2.60 -12.76 -13.25
N LEU A 110 3.06 -11.86 -12.38
CA LEU A 110 3.44 -12.22 -11.02
C LEU A 110 2.23 -12.59 -10.16
N LEU A 111 1.11 -11.90 -10.27
CA LEU A 111 -0.07 -12.12 -9.43
C LEU A 111 -0.86 -13.37 -9.85
N TYR A 112 -0.90 -13.68 -11.14
CA TYR A 112 -1.71 -14.76 -11.69
C TYR A 112 -0.89 -15.76 -12.50
N PRO A 113 0.09 -16.43 -11.87
CA PRO A 113 0.84 -17.48 -12.55
C PRO A 113 -0.14 -18.60 -12.97
N GLY A 114 -0.01 -19.08 -14.19
CA GLY A 114 -0.77 -20.26 -14.60
C GLY A 114 -0.38 -21.50 -13.78
N GLN A 115 -1.15 -22.59 -13.97
CA GLN A 115 -0.96 -23.82 -13.19
C GLN A 115 0.19 -24.72 -13.67
N ASP A 116 0.84 -24.37 -14.78
CA ASP A 116 1.92 -25.16 -15.35
C ASP A 116 3.26 -24.94 -14.61
N GLU A 117 4.05 -25.99 -14.38
CA GLU A 117 5.35 -25.93 -13.67
C GLU A 117 6.31 -24.90 -14.29
N GLY A 118 6.36 -24.76 -15.61
CA GLY A 118 7.18 -23.74 -16.29
C GLY A 118 6.83 -22.28 -15.99
N ARG A 119 5.65 -22.01 -15.43
CA ARG A 119 5.23 -20.64 -15.08
C ARG A 119 5.72 -20.17 -13.71
N LEU A 120 6.08 -21.05 -12.81
CA LEU A 120 6.77 -20.70 -11.56
C LEU A 120 8.20 -20.23 -11.87
N GLU A 121 8.89 -20.89 -12.79
CA GLU A 121 10.20 -20.46 -13.30
C GLU A 121 10.10 -19.12 -14.03
N TYR A 122 9.02 -18.90 -14.77
CA TYR A 122 8.77 -17.65 -15.46
C TYR A 122 8.58 -16.49 -14.49
N GLY A 123 7.83 -16.66 -13.41
CA GLY A 123 7.69 -15.65 -12.36
C GLY A 123 9.04 -15.28 -11.72
N SER A 124 9.89 -16.26 -11.47
CA SER A 124 11.26 -16.03 -10.98
C SER A 124 12.12 -15.27 -12.00
N SER A 125 11.96 -15.57 -13.29
CA SER A 125 12.65 -14.87 -14.37
C SER A 125 12.21 -13.41 -14.50
N ILE A 126 10.94 -13.10 -14.27
CA ILE A 126 10.44 -11.72 -14.23
C ILE A 126 11.10 -10.95 -13.07
N ILE A 127 11.12 -11.53 -11.87
CA ILE A 127 11.76 -10.90 -10.70
C ILE A 127 13.24 -10.64 -10.98
N GLU A 128 13.95 -11.62 -11.56
CA GLU A 128 15.35 -11.49 -11.98
C GLU A 128 15.54 -10.34 -12.96
N ALA A 129 14.68 -10.25 -13.99
CA ALA A 129 14.75 -9.19 -14.99
C ALA A 129 14.51 -7.81 -14.40
N VAL A 130 13.52 -7.66 -13.51
CA VAL A 130 13.23 -6.39 -12.80
C VAL A 130 14.43 -5.93 -11.98
N VAL A 131 15.07 -6.83 -11.24
CA VAL A 131 16.22 -6.49 -10.41
C VAL A 131 17.45 -6.19 -11.27
N SER A 132 17.77 -7.04 -12.26
CA SER A 132 18.95 -6.87 -13.10
C SER A 132 18.90 -5.65 -14.01
N SER A 133 17.70 -5.19 -14.37
CA SER A 133 17.50 -3.95 -15.14
C SER A 133 17.53 -2.66 -14.29
N GLY A 134 17.62 -2.76 -12.95
CA GLY A 134 17.59 -1.61 -12.06
C GLY A 134 16.19 -1.01 -11.85
N LEU A 135 15.11 -1.71 -12.23
CA LEU A 135 13.75 -1.25 -12.06
C LEU A 135 13.18 -1.48 -10.65
N ALA A 136 13.88 -2.21 -9.79
CA ALA A 136 13.38 -2.61 -8.48
C ALA A 136 12.98 -1.41 -7.60
N ASP A 137 13.71 -0.30 -7.65
CA ASP A 137 13.48 0.91 -6.85
C ASP A 137 12.16 1.62 -7.19
N THR A 138 11.69 1.49 -8.41
CA THR A 138 10.40 2.04 -8.83
C THR A 138 9.28 0.99 -8.75
N PHE A 139 9.60 -0.28 -8.99
CA PHE A 139 8.64 -1.38 -8.97
C PHE A 139 8.15 -1.73 -7.56
N ILE A 140 9.06 -1.79 -6.57
CA ILE A 140 8.70 -2.11 -5.17
C ILE A 140 7.69 -1.11 -4.59
N PRO A 141 7.87 0.22 -4.70
CA PRO A 141 6.86 1.19 -4.25
C PRO A 141 5.49 1.02 -4.89
N GLN A 142 5.43 0.70 -6.18
CA GLN A 142 4.16 0.45 -6.86
C GLN A 142 3.46 -0.82 -6.35
N PHE A 143 4.22 -1.88 -6.07
CA PHE A 143 3.67 -3.06 -5.41
C PHE A 143 3.13 -2.74 -4.01
N CYS A 144 3.86 -1.94 -3.23
CA CYS A 144 3.41 -1.48 -1.91
C CYS A 144 2.11 -0.66 -2.01
N LYS A 145 2.02 0.25 -2.99
CA LYS A 145 0.80 1.03 -3.26
C LYS A 145 -0.38 0.12 -3.61
N LEU A 146 -0.17 -0.87 -4.48
CA LEU A 146 -1.19 -1.84 -4.85
C LEU A 146 -1.69 -2.64 -3.64
N ILE A 147 -0.80 -3.14 -2.78
CA ILE A 147 -1.18 -3.87 -1.57
C ILE A 147 -2.04 -3.00 -0.65
N ARG A 148 -1.66 -1.74 -0.43
CA ARG A 148 -2.45 -0.81 0.39
C ARG A 148 -3.84 -0.58 -0.20
N SER A 149 -3.93 -0.30 -1.50
CA SER A 149 -5.21 -0.05 -2.20
C SER A 149 -6.14 -1.27 -2.26
N LEU A 150 -5.59 -2.49 -2.17
CA LEU A 150 -6.37 -3.73 -2.10
C LEU A 150 -6.66 -4.19 -0.65
N THR A 151 -6.07 -3.53 0.35
CA THR A 151 -6.32 -3.85 1.75
C THR A 151 -7.53 -3.10 2.29
N MET A 152 -7.68 -1.82 1.95
CA MET A 152 -8.85 -0.98 2.26
C MET A 152 -9.73 -0.87 1.01
N ASP A 153 -11.03 -1.07 1.17
CA ASP A 153 -11.98 -0.97 0.05
C ASP A 153 -12.69 0.38 0.03
N TRP A 154 -12.99 0.93 1.21
CA TRP A 154 -13.75 2.16 1.34
C TRP A 154 -13.37 2.94 2.59
N ILE A 155 -13.39 4.25 2.50
CA ILE A 155 -13.14 5.18 3.60
C ILE A 155 -14.38 6.00 3.86
N HIS A 156 -14.81 6.01 5.12
CA HIS A 156 -15.89 6.85 5.62
C HIS A 156 -15.32 7.89 6.57
N VAL A 157 -15.43 9.17 6.21
CA VAL A 157 -15.06 10.27 7.09
C VAL A 157 -16.31 10.81 7.75
N ILE A 158 -16.39 10.68 9.08
CA ILE A 158 -17.54 11.07 9.89
C ILE A 158 -17.32 12.46 10.50
N GLY A 159 -16.97 13.43 9.64
CA GLY A 159 -16.84 14.83 9.99
C GLY A 159 -15.57 15.26 10.71
N ASP A 160 -15.51 16.56 10.93
CA ASP A 160 -14.46 17.30 11.65
C ASP A 160 -13.06 17.11 11.02
N ILE A 161 -13.00 17.34 9.69
CA ILE A 161 -11.74 17.35 8.92
C ILE A 161 -10.98 18.63 9.21
N PHE A 162 -11.71 19.77 9.26
CA PHE A 162 -11.14 21.10 9.42
C PHE A 162 -11.07 21.51 10.90
N ASP A 163 -10.41 22.66 11.13
CA ASP A 163 -10.16 23.25 12.45
C ASP A 163 -9.05 22.56 13.26
N ARG A 164 -8.32 23.35 14.06
CA ARG A 164 -7.24 23.02 15.01
C ARG A 164 -5.90 22.67 14.39
N GLY A 165 -5.79 21.59 13.60
CA GLY A 165 -4.52 21.13 13.02
C GLY A 165 -4.13 21.91 11.76
N PRO A 166 -2.83 21.80 11.36
CA PRO A 166 -2.27 22.72 10.36
C PRO A 166 -2.56 22.35 8.90
N ARG A 167 -2.97 21.11 8.61
CA ARG A 167 -2.98 20.60 7.22
C ARG A 167 -4.25 19.84 6.81
N PRO A 168 -5.45 20.41 6.99
CA PRO A 168 -6.67 19.81 6.48
C PRO A 168 -6.66 19.71 4.93
N ASP A 169 -5.96 20.63 4.25
CA ASP A 169 -5.73 20.62 2.82
C ASP A 169 -5.10 19.30 2.35
N ARG A 170 -4.08 18.82 3.06
CA ARG A 170 -3.39 17.56 2.72
C ARG A 170 -4.26 16.32 2.98
N ILE A 171 -5.08 16.36 4.02
CA ILE A 171 -6.06 15.30 4.27
C ILE A 171 -7.02 15.19 3.09
N MET A 172 -7.55 16.32 2.64
CA MET A 172 -8.45 16.36 1.48
C MET A 172 -7.77 15.87 0.20
N GLU A 173 -6.51 16.27 -0.05
CA GLU A 173 -5.73 15.79 -1.19
C GLU A 173 -5.57 14.26 -1.18
N GLU A 174 -5.21 13.66 -0.02
CA GLU A 174 -5.10 12.19 0.12
C GLU A 174 -6.44 11.48 -0.09
N LEU A 175 -7.52 12.01 0.45
CA LEU A 175 -8.86 11.44 0.26
C LEU A 175 -9.31 11.49 -1.20
N ILE A 176 -9.05 12.61 -1.89
CA ILE A 176 -9.35 12.76 -3.33
C ILE A 176 -8.52 11.79 -4.17
N GLU A 177 -7.22 11.66 -3.87
CA GLU A 177 -6.34 10.71 -4.58
C GLU A 177 -6.78 9.25 -4.35
N TYR A 178 -7.27 8.94 -3.15
CA TYR A 178 -7.76 7.60 -2.81
C TYR A 178 -9.00 7.23 -3.63
N GLY A 179 -9.97 8.10 -3.74
CA GLY A 179 -11.13 8.02 -4.62
C GLY A 179 -12.34 7.26 -4.07
N ASP A 180 -12.14 6.11 -3.41
CA ASP A 180 -13.23 5.30 -2.83
C ASP A 180 -13.58 5.81 -1.41
N VAL A 181 -14.15 7.03 -1.33
CA VAL A 181 -14.39 7.77 -0.08
C VAL A 181 -15.79 8.36 -0.08
N ASP A 182 -16.43 8.35 1.07
CA ASP A 182 -17.53 9.26 1.38
C ASP A 182 -17.22 10.13 2.61
N ILE A 183 -17.77 11.35 2.61
CA ILE A 183 -17.48 12.36 3.63
C ILE A 183 -18.81 12.89 4.16
N GLN A 184 -19.01 12.79 5.46
CA GLN A 184 -20.03 13.52 6.20
C GLN A 184 -19.38 14.77 6.81
N TRP A 185 -20.14 15.87 6.87
CA TRP A 185 -19.65 17.10 7.47
C TRP A 185 -19.94 17.13 8.96
N GLY A 186 -18.91 17.39 9.77
CA GLY A 186 -19.04 17.65 11.19
C GLY A 186 -19.43 19.11 11.47
N ASN A 187 -19.67 19.44 12.72
CA ASN A 187 -20.04 20.80 13.12
C ASN A 187 -18.90 21.81 12.91
N HIS A 188 -17.64 21.39 13.03
CA HIS A 188 -16.50 22.23 12.74
C HIS A 188 -16.40 22.52 11.24
N ASP A 189 -16.61 21.53 10.38
CA ASP A 189 -16.57 21.68 8.92
C ASP A 189 -17.65 22.67 8.44
N ILE A 190 -18.88 22.54 8.96
CA ILE A 190 -19.99 23.44 8.64
C ILE A 190 -19.67 24.89 9.07
N SER A 191 -19.06 25.06 10.23
CA SER A 191 -18.64 26.37 10.72
C SER A 191 -17.60 27.03 9.81
N TRP A 192 -16.63 26.26 9.31
CA TRP A 192 -15.63 26.71 8.34
C TRP A 192 -16.24 27.05 6.98
N MET A 193 -17.15 26.22 6.48
CA MET A 193 -17.87 26.50 5.23
C MET A 193 -18.70 27.78 5.33
N GLY A 194 -19.40 28.00 6.47
CA GLY A 194 -20.16 29.21 6.71
C GLY A 194 -19.29 30.46 6.85
N ALA A 195 -18.04 30.35 7.28
CA ALA A 195 -17.13 31.47 7.36
C ALA A 195 -16.46 31.82 6.00
N ALA A 196 -16.46 30.88 5.05
CA ALA A 196 -15.88 31.05 3.72
C ALA A 196 -16.89 31.61 2.68
N CYS A 197 -18.19 31.60 3.00
CA CYS A 197 -19.28 32.17 2.17
C CYS A 197 -19.62 33.59 2.57
#